data_c8ffa4fc26f4162a77adca14281df29c
#
_entry.id   c8ffa4fc26f4162a77adca14281df29c
#
_cell.length_a   1.000
_cell.length_b   1.000
_cell.length_c   1.000
_cell.angle_alpha   90.00
_cell.angle_beta   90.00
_cell.angle_gamma   90.00
#
_symmetry.space_group_name_H-M   'P 1'
#
loop_
_entity.id
_entity.type
_entity.pdbx_description
1 polymer ?
#
loop_
_entity_poly.entity_id
_entity_poly.type
_entity_poly.pdbx_seq_one_letter_code
_entity_poly.pdbx_strand_id
1 'polypeptide(L)'
;MQEILNMFKKNTSDKKFDHIKISLASPDLMRSWSYGEVKKPETINYRTFKPERDGLFCAKIFGPVKDYECLCGKYKRMKFRGIICEKCGVEVTKSNVRRERMGHIDLACPVAHIWFLKSLPSRISLVIDMKLKEVEKVLYFESFIVIEPGLTTLKKGQLLNEEALIKAQEEFGEDAFSAGIGAEAVREILI
;
A
#
# COMPACT_ATOMS: atom_id res chain seq x y z
N MET A 1 -37.15 34.19 7.65
CA MET A 1 -37.21 32.71 7.71
C MET A 1 -36.54 32.02 6.50
N GLN A 2 -36.69 32.57 5.29
CA GLN A 2 -36.01 32.04 4.10
C GLN A 2 -34.49 32.17 4.08
N GLU A 3 -33.95 33.25 4.66
CA GLU A 3 -32.49 33.43 4.76
C GLU A 3 -31.83 32.45 5.71
N ILE A 4 -32.49 32.07 6.80
CA ILE A 4 -32.00 31.06 7.75
C ILE A 4 -32.00 29.68 7.11
N LEU A 5 -33.00 29.35 6.30
CA LEU A 5 -33.06 28.10 5.53
C LEU A 5 -31.98 28.04 4.45
N ASN A 6 -31.57 29.17 3.87
CA ASN A 6 -30.47 29.23 2.91
C ASN A 6 -29.09 29.08 3.56
N MET A 7 -28.92 29.46 4.83
CA MET A 7 -27.69 29.17 5.59
C MET A 7 -27.53 27.68 5.92
N PHE A 8 -28.62 26.93 5.99
CA PHE A 8 -28.59 25.47 6.21
C PHE A 8 -28.54 24.65 4.91
N LYS A 9 -28.81 25.27 3.74
CA LYS A 9 -28.42 24.63 2.48
C LYS A 9 -26.89 24.58 2.47
N LYS A 10 -26.32 23.44 2.89
CA LYS A 10 -24.97 23.06 2.48
C LYS A 10 -24.87 23.39 1.02
N ASN A 11 -23.88 24.19 0.62
CA ASN A 11 -23.41 24.27 -0.76
C ASN A 11 -22.90 22.88 -1.18
N THR A 12 -23.81 21.96 -1.35
CA THR A 12 -23.63 20.86 -2.30
C THR A 12 -23.70 21.56 -3.64
N SER A 13 -22.55 22.08 -4.10
CA SER A 13 -22.41 22.34 -5.52
C SER A 13 -22.68 20.99 -6.16
N ASP A 14 -23.88 20.82 -6.72
CA ASP A 14 -24.21 19.72 -7.60
C ASP A 14 -23.22 19.81 -8.76
N LYS A 15 -22.02 19.24 -8.57
CA LYS A 15 -21.03 19.11 -9.62
C LYS A 15 -21.67 18.17 -10.63
N LYS A 16 -22.28 18.76 -11.66
CA LYS A 16 -22.76 18.01 -12.80
C LYS A 16 -21.55 17.33 -13.42
N PHE A 17 -21.63 16.03 -13.61
CA PHE A 17 -20.63 15.24 -14.30
C PHE A 17 -21.32 14.39 -15.35
N ASP A 18 -20.66 14.21 -16.49
CA ASP A 18 -21.19 13.44 -17.61
C ASP A 18 -20.80 11.97 -17.55
N HIS A 19 -19.69 11.67 -16.91
CA HIS A 19 -19.18 10.30 -16.80
C HIS A 19 -18.38 10.09 -15.52
N ILE A 20 -18.30 8.83 -15.10
CA ILE A 20 -17.46 8.35 -14.00
C ILE A 20 -16.40 7.43 -14.58
N LYS A 21 -15.12 7.69 -14.28
CA LYS A 21 -14.00 6.84 -14.63
C LYS A 21 -13.49 6.10 -13.39
N ILE A 22 -13.44 4.78 -13.47
CA ILE A 22 -12.84 3.93 -12.44
C ILE A 22 -11.47 3.46 -12.95
N SER A 23 -10.43 3.68 -12.17
CA SER A 23 -9.07 3.29 -12.51
C SER A 23 -8.29 2.91 -11.24
N LEU A 24 -7.17 2.20 -11.42
CA LEU A 24 -6.24 1.95 -10.32
C LEU A 24 -5.45 3.23 -10.02
N ALA A 25 -5.24 3.49 -8.73
CA ALA A 25 -4.36 4.56 -8.27
C ALA A 25 -2.90 4.10 -8.34
N SER A 26 -2.01 4.95 -8.85
CA SER A 26 -0.59 4.72 -8.75
C SER A 26 -0.09 4.91 -7.31
N PRO A 27 1.05 4.32 -6.92
CA PRO A 27 1.66 4.55 -5.61
C PRO A 27 1.89 6.04 -5.30
N ASP A 28 2.33 6.81 -6.28
CA ASP A 28 2.57 8.26 -6.11
C ASP A 28 1.26 9.02 -5.85
N LEU A 29 0.19 8.64 -6.55
CA LEU A 29 -1.13 9.22 -6.33
C LEU A 29 -1.65 8.87 -4.92
N MET A 30 -1.47 7.63 -4.45
CA MET A 30 -1.83 7.23 -3.09
C MET A 30 -1.04 7.99 -2.03
N ARG A 31 0.27 8.20 -2.24
CA ARG A 31 1.10 9.02 -1.36
C ARG A 31 0.65 10.49 -1.34
N SER A 32 0.20 11.03 -2.46
CA SER A 32 -0.32 12.42 -2.52
C SER A 32 -1.59 12.62 -1.69
N TRP A 33 -2.41 11.59 -1.52
CA TRP A 33 -3.60 11.62 -0.67
C TRP A 33 -3.32 11.38 0.80
N SER A 34 -2.14 10.83 1.13
CA SER A 34 -1.79 10.38 2.45
C SER A 34 -1.36 11.51 3.37
N TYR A 35 -1.80 11.46 4.61
CA TYR A 35 -1.35 12.35 5.69
C TYR A 35 -0.12 11.83 6.43
N GLY A 36 0.35 10.63 6.10
CA GLY A 36 1.56 10.05 6.66
C GLY A 36 1.62 8.53 6.54
N GLU A 37 2.79 8.00 6.81
CA GLU A 37 3.09 6.57 6.76
C GLU A 37 2.74 5.89 8.10
N VAL A 38 2.03 4.78 8.01
CA VAL A 38 1.78 3.88 9.14
C VAL A 38 2.91 2.87 9.21
N LYS A 39 3.74 2.97 10.28
CA LYS A 39 4.95 2.15 10.45
C LYS A 39 4.78 0.98 11.40
N LYS A 40 3.72 0.99 12.20
CA LYS A 40 3.49 0.01 13.26
C LYS A 40 2.12 -0.64 13.14
N PRO A 41 2.00 -1.94 13.44
CA PRO A 41 0.73 -2.65 13.40
C PRO A 41 -0.18 -2.34 14.59
N GLU A 42 0.34 -1.68 15.64
CA GLU A 42 -0.41 -1.37 16.84
C GLU A 42 -1.55 -0.39 16.54
N THR A 43 -2.66 -0.60 17.23
CA THR A 43 -3.86 0.24 17.11
C THR A 43 -3.98 1.23 18.25
N ILE A 44 -4.16 0.73 19.46
CA ILE A 44 -4.31 1.50 20.70
C ILE A 44 -3.38 0.96 21.79
N ASN A 45 -3.02 1.84 22.72
CA ASN A 45 -2.37 1.42 23.96
C ASN A 45 -3.44 0.87 24.91
N TYR A 46 -3.34 -0.40 25.26
CA TYR A 46 -4.33 -1.08 26.12
C TYR A 46 -4.41 -0.53 27.55
N ARG A 47 -3.35 0.15 28.02
CA ARG A 47 -3.32 0.79 29.35
C ARG A 47 -4.04 2.14 29.37
N THR A 48 -3.88 2.94 28.31
CA THR A 48 -4.38 4.32 28.24
C THR A 48 -5.57 4.48 27.31
N PHE A 49 -5.89 3.48 26.52
CA PHE A 49 -6.91 3.48 25.44
C PHE A 49 -6.73 4.59 24.40
N LYS A 50 -5.52 5.15 24.31
CA LYS A 50 -5.17 6.15 23.31
C LYS A 50 -4.53 5.52 22.09
N PRO A 51 -4.75 6.08 20.88
CA PRO A 51 -4.10 5.61 19.67
C PRO A 51 -2.57 5.63 19.82
N GLU A 52 -1.92 4.54 19.40
CA GLU A 52 -0.46 4.48 19.36
C GLU A 52 0.08 5.36 18.24
N ARG A 53 1.24 5.95 18.49
CA ARG A 53 1.93 6.79 17.52
C ARG A 53 2.46 5.94 16.37
N ASP A 54 2.25 6.43 15.14
CA ASP A 54 2.63 5.78 13.88
C ASP A 54 1.97 4.40 13.65
N GLY A 55 0.94 4.09 14.44
CA GLY A 55 0.11 2.91 14.30
C GLY A 55 -1.10 3.11 13.40
N LEU A 56 -1.93 2.07 13.28
CA LEU A 56 -3.10 2.05 12.40
C LEU A 56 -4.19 3.08 12.78
N PHE A 57 -4.21 3.58 14.02
CA PHE A 57 -5.14 4.61 14.49
C PHE A 57 -4.45 5.92 14.90
N CYS A 58 -3.22 6.14 14.45
CA CYS A 58 -2.40 7.28 14.84
C CYS A 58 -3.14 8.62 14.69
N ALA A 59 -3.21 9.38 15.79
CA ALA A 59 -3.89 10.66 15.80
C ALA A 59 -3.13 11.75 15.01
N LYS A 60 -1.81 11.62 14.86
CA LYS A 60 -1.01 12.52 14.03
C LYS A 60 -1.34 12.38 12.55
N ILE A 61 -1.58 11.15 12.08
CA ILE A 61 -1.90 10.85 10.67
C ILE A 61 -3.37 11.11 10.40
N PHE A 62 -4.26 10.51 11.18
CA PHE A 62 -5.70 10.51 10.90
C PHE A 62 -6.48 11.65 11.57
N GLY A 63 -5.90 12.30 12.56
CA GLY A 63 -6.54 13.39 13.27
C GLY A 63 -6.93 13.05 14.72
N PRO A 64 -7.48 14.02 15.45
CA PRO A 64 -7.80 13.90 16.87
C PRO A 64 -8.95 12.92 17.11
N VAL A 65 -8.95 12.29 18.28
CA VAL A 65 -10.02 11.37 18.72
C VAL A 65 -11.25 12.14 19.24
N LYS A 66 -11.01 13.29 19.87
CA LYS A 66 -12.04 14.19 20.38
C LYS A 66 -12.01 15.51 19.62
N ASP A 67 -13.20 16.12 19.43
CA ASP A 67 -13.32 17.40 18.74
C ASP A 67 -12.51 18.49 19.44
N TYR A 68 -11.68 19.17 18.66
CA TYR A 68 -10.85 20.29 19.10
C TYR A 68 -9.95 20.00 20.30
N GLU A 69 -9.50 18.77 20.47
CA GLU A 69 -8.58 18.36 21.52
C GLU A 69 -7.41 17.58 20.93
N CYS A 70 -6.17 18.00 21.22
CA CYS A 70 -4.99 17.21 20.85
C CYS A 70 -4.83 15.97 21.76
N LEU A 71 -4.07 14.96 21.31
CA LEU A 71 -3.94 13.69 22.03
C LEU A 71 -3.34 13.82 23.44
N CYS A 72 -2.39 14.75 23.63
CA CYS A 72 -1.77 15.00 24.94
C CYS A 72 -2.60 15.92 25.85
N GLY A 73 -3.65 16.57 25.35
CA GLY A 73 -4.51 17.46 26.11
C GLY A 73 -3.96 18.88 26.33
N LYS A 74 -2.80 19.25 25.72
CA LYS A 74 -2.22 20.59 25.82
C LYS A 74 -3.15 21.64 25.23
N TYR A 75 -3.69 21.38 24.06
CA TYR A 75 -4.65 22.24 23.38
C TYR A 75 -6.03 21.61 23.45
N LYS A 76 -6.98 22.35 24.02
CA LYS A 76 -8.39 22.00 24.12
C LYS A 76 -9.22 23.19 23.71
N ARG A 77 -10.39 22.97 23.13
CA ARG A 77 -11.37 23.94 22.70
C ARG A 77 -11.11 24.52 21.30
N MET A 78 -12.17 25.00 20.72
CA MET A 78 -12.27 25.51 19.35
C MET A 78 -11.34 26.71 19.06
N LYS A 79 -10.96 27.50 20.07
CA LYS A 79 -10.05 28.65 19.90
C LYS A 79 -8.66 28.26 19.34
N PHE A 80 -8.26 26.99 19.46
CA PHE A 80 -6.99 26.48 18.97
C PHE A 80 -7.14 25.70 17.65
N ARG A 81 -8.28 25.84 16.96
CA ARG A 81 -8.53 25.17 15.68
C ARG A 81 -7.40 25.43 14.68
N GLY A 82 -6.93 24.36 14.01
CA GLY A 82 -5.89 24.42 12.99
C GLY A 82 -4.46 24.45 13.53
N ILE A 83 -4.26 24.53 14.85
CA ILE A 83 -2.94 24.46 15.46
C ILE A 83 -2.46 22.99 15.51
N ILE A 84 -1.23 22.76 15.09
CA ILE A 84 -0.56 21.47 15.26
C ILE A 84 0.17 21.49 16.61
N CYS A 85 -0.16 20.55 17.48
CA CYS A 85 0.47 20.47 18.80
C CYS A 85 1.95 20.09 18.71
N GLU A 86 2.84 20.92 19.27
CA GLU A 86 4.29 20.67 19.23
C GLU A 86 4.68 19.38 20.00
N LYS A 87 3.90 19.02 21.04
CA LYS A 87 4.18 17.86 21.88
C LYS A 87 3.76 16.53 21.24
N CYS A 88 2.56 16.45 20.68
CA CYS A 88 2.01 15.21 20.15
C CYS A 88 1.84 15.19 18.63
N GLY A 89 2.06 16.33 17.94
CA GLY A 89 1.95 16.45 16.49
C GLY A 89 0.53 16.36 15.94
N VAL A 90 -0.49 16.37 16.80
CA VAL A 90 -1.89 16.24 16.39
C VAL A 90 -2.47 17.61 16.08
N GLU A 91 -3.12 17.75 14.94
CA GLU A 91 -3.86 18.96 14.57
C GLU A 91 -5.16 19.08 15.37
N VAL A 92 -5.43 20.26 15.88
CA VAL A 92 -6.65 20.56 16.64
C VAL A 92 -7.79 20.86 15.68
N THR A 93 -8.61 19.86 15.38
CA THR A 93 -9.74 19.93 14.45
C THR A 93 -10.89 19.02 14.91
N LYS A 94 -11.94 18.91 14.12
CA LYS A 94 -13.03 17.97 14.39
C LYS A 94 -12.56 16.53 14.21
N SER A 95 -13.11 15.62 15.01
CA SER A 95 -12.81 14.17 14.92
C SER A 95 -13.30 13.50 13.64
N ASN A 96 -14.28 14.10 12.94
CA ASN A 96 -14.78 13.55 11.65
C ASN A 96 -13.67 13.38 10.61
N VAL A 97 -12.61 14.21 10.64
CA VAL A 97 -11.48 14.08 9.70
C VAL A 97 -10.83 12.70 9.71
N ARG A 98 -10.98 11.95 10.81
CA ARG A 98 -10.50 10.57 10.92
C ARG A 98 -11.19 9.61 9.93
N ARG A 99 -12.37 9.95 9.43
CA ARG A 99 -13.10 9.18 8.41
C ARG A 99 -12.74 9.59 6.99
N GLU A 100 -12.07 10.72 6.82
CA GLU A 100 -11.74 11.31 5.52
C GLU A 100 -10.26 11.19 5.19
N ARG A 101 -9.39 11.30 6.20
CA ARG A 101 -7.93 11.25 6.02
C ARG A 101 -7.45 9.85 5.73
N MET A 102 -6.58 9.75 4.75
CA MET A 102 -5.89 8.52 4.36
C MET A 102 -4.46 8.51 4.85
N GLY A 103 -3.97 7.36 5.21
CA GLY A 103 -2.56 7.08 5.44
C GLY A 103 -2.09 6.03 4.42
N HIS A 104 -0.79 5.80 4.34
CA HIS A 104 -0.22 4.77 3.50
C HIS A 104 0.69 3.84 4.30
N ILE A 105 0.92 2.66 3.75
CA ILE A 105 1.89 1.69 4.24
C ILE A 105 2.84 1.41 3.09
N ASP A 106 4.13 1.70 3.28
CA ASP A 106 5.16 1.30 2.32
C ASP A 106 5.47 -0.19 2.50
N LEU A 107 5.33 -0.94 1.42
CA LEU A 107 5.63 -2.37 1.42
C LEU A 107 7.14 -2.60 1.36
N ALA A 108 7.64 -3.59 2.10
CA ALA A 108 9.05 -3.97 2.09
C ALA A 108 9.52 -4.54 0.75
N CYS A 109 8.60 -5.20 0.03
CA CYS A 109 8.85 -5.78 -1.30
C CYS A 109 7.62 -5.60 -2.19
N PRO A 110 7.78 -5.66 -3.53
CA PRO A 110 6.66 -5.66 -4.44
C PRO A 110 5.69 -6.80 -4.16
N VAL A 111 4.40 -6.55 -4.36
CA VAL A 111 3.33 -7.55 -4.23
C VAL A 111 2.49 -7.55 -5.48
N ALA A 112 2.22 -8.74 -6.02
CA ALA A 112 1.38 -8.89 -7.20
C ALA A 112 -0.08 -8.51 -6.89
N HIS A 113 -0.66 -7.62 -7.70
CA HIS A 113 -2.04 -7.19 -7.53
C HIS A 113 -3.00 -8.34 -7.89
N ILE A 114 -3.94 -8.62 -7.00
CA ILE A 114 -4.87 -9.76 -7.12
C ILE A 114 -5.70 -9.73 -8.42
N TRP A 115 -6.08 -8.57 -8.93
CA TRP A 115 -6.84 -8.45 -10.18
C TRP A 115 -6.05 -8.89 -11.41
N PHE A 116 -4.73 -8.78 -11.39
CA PHE A 116 -3.87 -9.21 -12.49
C PHE A 116 -3.36 -10.65 -12.33
N LEU A 117 -3.32 -11.15 -11.09
CA LEU A 117 -2.88 -12.51 -10.78
C LEU A 117 -4.02 -13.52 -10.78
N LYS A 118 -5.08 -13.27 -9.99
CA LYS A 118 -6.16 -14.25 -9.73
C LYS A 118 -7.37 -14.12 -10.66
N SER A 119 -7.41 -13.12 -11.55
CA SER A 119 -8.46 -13.07 -12.57
C SER A 119 -8.36 -14.25 -13.53
N LEU A 120 -9.47 -14.67 -14.09
CA LEU A 120 -9.51 -15.72 -15.10
C LEU A 120 -9.91 -15.10 -16.45
N PRO A 121 -8.99 -15.10 -17.44
CA PRO A 121 -7.58 -15.57 -17.40
C PRO A 121 -6.65 -14.62 -16.64
N SER A 122 -5.60 -15.15 -15.99
CA SER A 122 -4.59 -14.35 -15.30
C SER A 122 -3.79 -13.51 -16.29
N ARG A 123 -3.79 -12.19 -16.11
CA ARG A 123 -3.09 -11.30 -17.03
C ARG A 123 -1.57 -11.40 -16.90
N ILE A 124 -1.05 -11.55 -15.68
CA ILE A 124 0.38 -11.75 -15.44
C ILE A 124 0.84 -13.03 -16.12
N SER A 125 0.12 -14.13 -15.91
CA SER A 125 0.46 -15.43 -16.50
C SER A 125 0.46 -15.42 -18.02
N LEU A 126 -0.50 -14.72 -18.64
CA LEU A 126 -0.58 -14.57 -20.10
C LEU A 126 0.60 -13.78 -20.68
N VAL A 127 1.01 -12.69 -20.01
CA VAL A 127 2.12 -11.86 -20.51
C VAL A 127 3.46 -12.57 -20.41
N ILE A 128 3.66 -13.40 -19.36
CA ILE A 128 4.89 -14.15 -19.14
C ILE A 128 4.87 -15.50 -19.93
N ASP A 129 3.73 -15.87 -20.51
CA ASP A 129 3.50 -17.16 -21.18
C ASP A 129 3.72 -18.36 -20.24
N MET A 130 3.19 -18.28 -19.03
CA MET A 130 3.29 -19.32 -18.00
C MET A 130 1.92 -19.71 -17.47
N LYS A 131 1.81 -20.93 -16.94
CA LYS A 131 0.60 -21.35 -16.24
C LYS A 131 0.46 -20.63 -14.90
N LEU A 132 -0.77 -20.25 -14.51
CA LEU A 132 -1.04 -19.58 -13.24
C LEU A 132 -0.40 -20.29 -12.03
N LYS A 133 -0.49 -21.62 -11.97
CA LYS A 133 0.11 -22.43 -10.90
C LYS A 133 1.64 -22.29 -10.83
N GLU A 134 2.30 -22.11 -11.96
CA GLU A 134 3.75 -21.90 -12.02
C GLU A 134 4.14 -20.52 -11.50
N VAL A 135 3.41 -19.49 -11.92
CA VAL A 135 3.60 -18.12 -11.42
C VAL A 135 3.32 -18.05 -9.91
N GLU A 136 2.30 -18.74 -9.44
CA GLU A 136 2.00 -18.84 -8.01
C GLU A 136 3.13 -19.45 -7.20
N LYS A 137 3.77 -20.52 -7.69
CA LYS A 137 4.93 -21.12 -7.02
C LYS A 137 6.09 -20.13 -6.84
N VAL A 138 6.33 -19.29 -7.84
CA VAL A 138 7.36 -18.26 -7.75
C VAL A 138 6.96 -17.18 -6.73
N LEU A 139 5.72 -16.69 -6.80
CA LEU A 139 5.21 -15.62 -5.93
C LEU A 139 5.11 -16.05 -4.46
N TYR A 140 4.83 -17.33 -4.20
CA TYR A 140 4.76 -17.90 -2.84
C TYR A 140 6.07 -18.48 -2.33
N PHE A 141 7.19 -18.19 -3.02
CA PHE A 141 8.54 -18.60 -2.61
C PHE A 141 8.76 -20.13 -2.59
N GLU A 142 8.05 -20.89 -3.45
CA GLU A 142 8.22 -22.33 -3.59
C GLU A 142 9.26 -22.70 -4.64
N SER A 143 9.48 -21.85 -5.65
CA SER A 143 10.37 -22.11 -6.77
C SER A 143 11.02 -20.84 -7.28
N PHE A 144 12.26 -20.96 -7.73
CA PHE A 144 12.97 -19.91 -8.46
C PHE A 144 12.56 -19.91 -9.92
N ILE A 145 12.65 -18.75 -10.56
CA ILE A 145 12.42 -18.58 -12.00
C ILE A 145 13.68 -18.02 -12.64
N VAL A 146 14.08 -18.59 -13.77
CA VAL A 146 15.21 -18.08 -14.56
C VAL A 146 14.77 -16.82 -15.30
N ILE A 147 15.40 -15.70 -14.98
CA ILE A 147 15.16 -14.38 -15.57
C ILE A 147 16.00 -14.26 -16.84
N GLU A 148 17.30 -14.51 -16.72
CA GLU A 148 18.24 -14.43 -17.81
C GLU A 148 19.12 -15.70 -17.85
N PRO A 149 18.99 -16.53 -18.90
CA PRO A 149 19.69 -17.80 -18.96
C PRO A 149 21.19 -17.68 -19.29
N GLY A 150 21.65 -16.51 -19.78
CA GLY A 150 23.04 -16.34 -20.20
C GLY A 150 23.47 -17.35 -21.27
N LEU A 151 24.68 -17.89 -21.12
CA LEU A 151 25.25 -18.93 -22.02
C LEU A 151 25.01 -20.37 -21.51
N THR A 152 24.00 -20.57 -20.66
CA THR A 152 23.67 -21.86 -20.07
C THR A 152 22.66 -22.64 -20.93
N THR A 153 22.40 -23.89 -20.56
CA THR A 153 21.36 -24.73 -21.19
C THR A 153 19.95 -24.43 -20.64
N LEU A 154 19.83 -23.53 -19.67
CA LEU A 154 18.57 -23.11 -19.06
C LEU A 154 17.73 -22.29 -20.04
N LYS A 155 16.42 -22.25 -19.79
CA LYS A 155 15.51 -21.44 -20.60
C LYS A 155 14.94 -20.30 -19.75
N LYS A 156 14.73 -19.13 -20.34
CA LYS A 156 14.01 -18.02 -19.72
C LYS A 156 12.63 -18.48 -19.26
N GLY A 157 12.25 -18.19 -18.02
CA GLY A 157 10.98 -18.62 -17.42
C GLY A 157 10.98 -20.06 -16.89
N GLN A 158 12.10 -20.79 -16.96
CA GLN A 158 12.21 -22.13 -16.38
C GLN A 158 12.15 -22.07 -14.86
N LEU A 159 11.36 -22.96 -14.25
CA LEU A 159 11.29 -23.07 -12.79
C LEU A 159 12.37 -24.01 -12.26
N LEU A 160 13.03 -23.59 -11.22
CA LEU A 160 14.03 -24.34 -10.50
C LEU A 160 13.61 -24.44 -9.02
N ASN A 161 13.68 -25.65 -8.47
CA ASN A 161 13.65 -25.81 -7.03
C ASN A 161 15.04 -25.51 -6.46
N GLU A 162 15.17 -25.40 -5.14
CA GLU A 162 16.43 -25.05 -4.46
C GLU A 162 17.57 -26.00 -4.84
N GLU A 163 17.30 -27.31 -4.88
CA GLU A 163 18.30 -28.29 -5.26
C GLU A 163 18.77 -28.16 -6.74
N ALA A 164 17.84 -27.86 -7.64
CA ALA A 164 18.15 -27.64 -9.04
C ALA A 164 18.91 -26.33 -9.27
N LEU A 165 18.61 -25.30 -8.48
CA LEU A 165 19.36 -24.06 -8.53
C LEU A 165 20.81 -24.27 -8.10
N ILE A 166 21.05 -24.94 -6.96
CA ILE A 166 22.39 -25.24 -6.47
C ILE A 166 23.19 -26.04 -7.51
N LYS A 167 22.59 -27.08 -8.07
CA LYS A 167 23.25 -27.90 -9.14
C LYS A 167 23.59 -27.06 -10.38
N ALA A 168 22.69 -26.18 -10.79
CA ALA A 168 22.94 -25.29 -11.91
C ALA A 168 24.07 -24.28 -11.63
N GLN A 169 24.14 -23.77 -10.39
CA GLN A 169 25.22 -22.87 -9.94
C GLN A 169 26.57 -23.60 -9.86
N GLU A 170 26.59 -24.87 -9.44
CA GLU A 170 27.80 -25.69 -9.42
C GLU A 170 28.29 -26.05 -10.86
N GLU A 171 27.35 -26.28 -11.79
CA GLU A 171 27.67 -26.67 -13.16
C GLU A 171 28.09 -25.48 -14.03
N PHE A 172 27.40 -24.35 -13.96
CA PHE A 172 27.61 -23.22 -14.87
C PHE A 172 28.33 -22.03 -14.21
N GLY A 173 28.38 -21.97 -12.86
CA GLY A 173 28.85 -20.84 -12.07
C GLY A 173 27.72 -19.92 -11.62
N GLU A 174 27.92 -19.22 -10.50
CA GLU A 174 26.90 -18.35 -9.87
C GLU A 174 26.50 -17.19 -10.77
N ASP A 175 27.44 -16.62 -11.53
CA ASP A 175 27.24 -15.44 -12.41
C ASP A 175 26.84 -15.80 -13.84
N ALA A 176 26.71 -17.09 -14.18
CA ALA A 176 26.44 -17.51 -15.55
C ALA A 176 25.00 -17.28 -15.99
N PHE A 177 24.06 -17.20 -15.06
CA PHE A 177 22.63 -16.95 -15.29
C PHE A 177 22.02 -16.17 -14.13
N SER A 178 20.88 -15.50 -14.38
CA SER A 178 20.10 -14.82 -13.35
C SER A 178 18.81 -15.57 -13.05
N ALA A 179 18.61 -15.92 -11.78
CA ALA A 179 17.38 -16.53 -11.31
C ALA A 179 16.91 -15.78 -10.06
N GLY A 180 15.60 -15.62 -9.92
CA GLY A 180 15.00 -14.92 -8.80
C GLY A 180 13.78 -15.64 -8.24
N ILE A 181 13.26 -15.14 -7.12
CA ILE A 181 12.08 -15.68 -6.45
C ILE A 181 11.18 -14.54 -6.01
N GLY A 182 9.89 -14.80 -5.87
CA GLY A 182 8.91 -13.82 -5.40
C GLY A 182 8.45 -12.83 -6.47
N ALA A 183 7.80 -11.77 -6.03
CA ALA A 183 7.22 -10.77 -6.92
C ALA A 183 8.27 -9.88 -7.61
N GLU A 184 9.46 -9.75 -7.05
CA GLU A 184 10.57 -9.01 -7.68
C GLU A 184 11.02 -9.72 -8.96
N ALA A 185 11.22 -11.02 -8.92
CA ALA A 185 11.58 -11.81 -10.09
C ALA A 185 10.52 -11.73 -11.20
N VAL A 186 9.25 -11.83 -10.82
CA VAL A 186 8.13 -11.67 -11.76
C VAL A 186 8.10 -10.28 -12.38
N ARG A 187 8.40 -9.24 -11.59
CA ARG A 187 8.49 -7.86 -12.07
C ARG A 187 9.62 -7.67 -13.07
N GLU A 188 10.79 -8.23 -12.82
CA GLU A 188 11.94 -8.17 -13.74
C GLU A 188 11.65 -8.82 -15.10
N ILE A 189 10.92 -9.93 -15.11
CA ILE A 189 10.52 -10.57 -16.36
C ILE A 189 9.50 -9.74 -17.16
N LEU A 190 8.69 -8.90 -16.47
CA LEU A 190 7.65 -8.06 -17.06
C LEU A 190 8.20 -6.72 -17.62
N ILE A 191 9.40 -6.30 -17.24
CA ILE A 191 10.06 -5.08 -17.69
C ILE A 191 10.95 -5.36 -18.91
#